data_49ddc2c74411e9f1096a3ecdcaa62bfd
#
_entry.id   49ddc2c74411e9f1096a3ecdcaa62bfd
#
_cell.length_a   1.000
_cell.length_b   1.000
_cell.length_c   1.000
_cell.angle_alpha   90.00
_cell.angle_beta   90.00
_cell.angle_gamma   90.00
#
_symmetry.space_group_name_H-M   'P 1'
#
loop_
_entity.id
_entity.type
_entity.pdbx_description
1 polymer ?
#
loop_
_entity_poly.entity_id
_entity_poly.type
_entity_poly.pdbx_seq_one_letter_code
_entity_poly.pdbx_strand_id
1 'polypeptide(L)'
;DINQLPSVGPGSVLKDIIQSEAFNVVMLTKIFRQASTSDIIVNAHKINRGEEVSLDNKSMDFFFLKRYEADIIINVVLQLVKQKLPKFVDATPYDIQVLTPMRKGLLGVERLNGILQQYLNPPDKSKREKEHGDMVFREGDKVMQTKNNYQLEWEICTKFGLTVDKGMGIFNGDMGIITEINDFAETMTVEFDEGRKVEYSYKLLDELELAYAITIHKSQGSEYPAVVIPLLSGPSMLMNRNLLYTAVTRARKCVTLVGNDATFNQMIQ
;
A
#
# COMPACT_ATOMS: atom_id res chain seq x y z
N ASP A 1 -5.92 -11.93 -12.04
CA ASP A 1 -4.75 -12.79 -11.82
C ASP A 1 -5.07 -13.79 -10.71
N ILE A 2 -5.12 -15.10 -11.07
CA ILE A 2 -5.44 -16.20 -10.11
C ILE A 2 -4.33 -16.45 -9.08
N ASN A 3 -3.17 -15.88 -9.28
CA ASN A 3 -2.01 -16.02 -8.40
C ASN A 3 -1.97 -14.94 -7.31
N GLN A 4 -2.75 -13.88 -7.47
CA GLN A 4 -2.94 -12.88 -6.44
C GLN A 4 -3.93 -13.37 -5.39
N LEU A 5 -4.06 -12.59 -4.31
CA LEU A 5 -5.10 -12.84 -3.30
C LEU A 5 -6.48 -12.88 -3.95
N PRO A 6 -7.33 -13.86 -3.59
CA PRO A 6 -8.69 -13.92 -4.10
C PRO A 6 -9.52 -12.72 -3.63
N SER A 7 -10.65 -12.48 -4.30
CA SER A 7 -11.65 -11.52 -3.83
C SER A 7 -12.15 -11.91 -2.44
N VAL A 8 -12.49 -10.91 -1.64
CA VAL A 8 -13.07 -11.12 -0.31
C VAL A 8 -14.50 -11.65 -0.46
N GLY A 9 -14.78 -12.84 0.06
CA GLY A 9 -16.08 -13.50 -0.01
C GLY A 9 -15.96 -15.02 -0.14
N PRO A 10 -17.07 -15.76 -0.09
CA PRO A 10 -17.05 -17.20 -0.25
C PRO A 10 -16.74 -17.58 -1.70
N GLY A 11 -15.82 -18.57 -1.86
CA GLY A 11 -15.45 -19.13 -3.16
C GLY A 11 -14.32 -18.39 -3.88
N SER A 12 -13.82 -19.01 -4.94
CA SER A 12 -12.76 -18.47 -5.83
C SER A 12 -13.29 -18.41 -7.27
N VAL A 13 -14.26 -17.55 -7.51
CA VAL A 13 -15.04 -17.50 -8.75
C VAL A 13 -14.20 -17.59 -10.02
N LEU A 14 -13.12 -16.81 -10.13
CA LEU A 14 -12.24 -16.85 -11.30
C LEU A 14 -11.55 -18.20 -11.45
N LYS A 15 -11.08 -18.77 -10.36
CA LYS A 15 -10.44 -20.08 -10.35
C LYS A 15 -11.44 -21.19 -10.71
N ASP A 16 -12.65 -21.10 -10.16
CA ASP A 16 -13.72 -22.07 -10.41
C ASP A 16 -14.17 -22.02 -11.87
N ILE A 17 -14.30 -20.83 -12.47
CA ILE A 17 -14.60 -20.64 -13.91
C ILE A 17 -13.50 -21.28 -14.77
N ILE A 18 -12.23 -21.08 -14.44
CA ILE A 18 -11.11 -21.67 -15.19
C ILE A 18 -11.13 -23.21 -15.06
N GLN A 19 -11.36 -23.72 -13.85
CA GLN A 19 -11.39 -25.16 -13.59
C GLN A 19 -12.61 -25.87 -14.16
N SER A 20 -13.72 -25.13 -14.37
CA SER A 20 -14.93 -25.72 -14.96
C SER A 20 -14.77 -26.13 -16.42
N GLU A 21 -13.73 -25.62 -17.10
CA GLU A 21 -13.50 -25.81 -18.55
C GLU A 21 -14.70 -25.43 -19.44
N ALA A 22 -15.69 -24.74 -18.88
CA ALA A 22 -16.89 -24.33 -19.59
C ALA A 22 -16.66 -23.18 -20.58
N PHE A 23 -15.51 -22.51 -20.47
CA PHE A 23 -15.16 -21.36 -21.30
C PHE A 23 -13.74 -21.50 -21.85
N ASN A 24 -13.49 -20.91 -23.01
CA ASN A 24 -12.16 -20.84 -23.56
C ASN A 24 -11.29 -19.92 -22.68
N VAL A 25 -10.22 -20.47 -22.13
CA VAL A 25 -9.27 -19.74 -21.26
C VAL A 25 -7.98 -19.49 -22.01
N VAL A 26 -7.58 -18.22 -22.08
CA VAL A 26 -6.24 -17.82 -22.54
C VAL A 26 -5.47 -17.31 -21.34
N MET A 27 -4.42 -18.02 -20.96
CA MET A 27 -3.54 -17.64 -19.86
C MET A 27 -2.32 -16.89 -20.41
N LEU A 28 -2.16 -15.62 -20.02
CA LEU A 28 -0.98 -14.84 -20.36
C LEU A 28 0.17 -15.24 -19.45
N THR A 29 1.17 -15.90 -19.98
CA THR A 29 2.33 -16.41 -19.22
C THR A 29 3.62 -15.64 -19.47
N LYS A 30 3.65 -14.80 -20.51
CA LYS A 30 4.82 -13.99 -20.86
C LYS A 30 4.61 -12.53 -20.43
N ILE A 31 5.58 -12.02 -19.69
CA ILE A 31 5.62 -10.60 -19.31
C ILE A 31 6.51 -9.87 -20.32
N PHE A 32 5.90 -9.03 -21.14
CA PHE A 32 6.59 -8.28 -22.19
C PHE A 32 7.12 -6.91 -21.77
N ARG A 33 7.04 -6.57 -20.48
CA ARG A 33 7.75 -5.35 -20.00
C ARG A 33 9.25 -5.58 -20.17
N GLN A 34 10.04 -4.51 -20.34
CA GLN A 34 11.53 -4.49 -20.42
C GLN A 34 12.23 -5.28 -19.27
N ALA A 35 11.56 -6.16 -18.69
CA ALA A 35 11.60 -6.76 -17.39
C ALA A 35 12.13 -8.20 -17.41
N SER A 36 12.70 -8.67 -18.49
CA SER A 36 13.49 -9.93 -18.49
C SER A 36 14.73 -9.82 -17.58
N THR A 37 15.08 -8.60 -17.14
CA THR A 37 16.18 -8.30 -16.22
C THR A 37 15.72 -7.88 -14.82
N SER A 38 14.42 -7.70 -14.56
CA SER A 38 13.90 -7.30 -13.26
C SER A 38 13.78 -8.49 -12.32
N ASP A 39 14.50 -8.43 -11.19
CA ASP A 39 14.40 -9.46 -10.15
C ASP A 39 13.07 -9.44 -9.42
N ILE A 40 12.36 -8.32 -9.38
CA ILE A 40 10.98 -8.26 -8.86
C ILE A 40 10.12 -9.28 -9.60
N ILE A 41 10.17 -9.29 -10.92
CA ILE A 41 9.36 -10.17 -11.76
C ILE A 41 9.84 -11.61 -11.71
N VAL A 42 11.16 -11.82 -11.83
CA VAL A 42 11.75 -13.15 -11.73
C VAL A 42 11.43 -13.80 -10.38
N ASN A 43 11.60 -13.06 -9.31
CA ASN A 43 11.32 -13.55 -7.96
C ASN A 43 9.82 -13.71 -7.69
N ALA A 44 8.96 -12.85 -8.24
CA ALA A 44 7.51 -13.05 -8.17
C ALA A 44 7.09 -14.38 -8.81
N HIS A 45 7.65 -14.72 -9.98
CA HIS A 45 7.39 -16.02 -10.60
C HIS A 45 7.93 -17.21 -9.79
N LYS A 46 9.11 -17.07 -9.20
CA LYS A 46 9.65 -18.08 -8.29
C LYS A 46 8.74 -18.29 -7.07
N ILE A 47 8.31 -17.21 -6.43
CA ILE A 47 7.37 -17.25 -5.31
C ILE A 47 6.09 -17.97 -5.72
N ASN A 48 5.52 -17.60 -6.86
CA ASN A 48 4.28 -18.22 -7.36
C ASN A 48 4.41 -19.73 -7.60
N ARG A 49 5.57 -20.18 -8.07
CA ARG A 49 5.85 -21.60 -8.32
C ARG A 49 6.37 -22.38 -7.11
N GLY A 50 6.57 -21.71 -5.97
CA GLY A 50 7.13 -22.34 -4.77
C GLY A 50 8.63 -22.60 -4.88
N GLU A 51 9.33 -21.89 -5.73
CA GLU A 51 10.77 -22.00 -5.93
C GLU A 51 11.54 -21.11 -4.95
N GLU A 52 12.75 -21.53 -4.62
CA GLU A 52 13.63 -20.76 -3.74
C GLU A 52 14.03 -19.40 -4.37
N VAL A 53 14.00 -18.36 -3.55
CA VAL A 53 14.43 -17.00 -3.91
C VAL A 53 15.73 -16.68 -3.19
N SER A 54 16.74 -16.21 -3.93
CA SER A 54 17.99 -15.75 -3.34
C SER A 54 17.79 -14.44 -2.57
N LEU A 55 18.22 -14.40 -1.31
CA LEU A 55 18.14 -13.25 -0.41
C LEU A 55 19.52 -12.61 -0.16
N ASP A 56 20.40 -12.67 -1.14
CA ASP A 56 21.80 -12.21 -1.05
C ASP A 56 21.99 -10.71 -1.31
N ASN A 57 20.94 -10.00 -1.67
CA ASN A 57 20.92 -8.57 -1.97
C ASN A 57 21.85 -8.14 -3.13
N LYS A 58 22.16 -9.05 -4.04
CA LYS A 58 22.92 -8.75 -5.26
C LYS A 58 22.06 -8.22 -6.39
N SER A 59 20.79 -7.97 -6.12
CA SER A 59 19.79 -7.42 -7.04
C SER A 59 19.90 -5.91 -7.15
N MET A 60 19.29 -5.36 -8.22
CA MET A 60 19.11 -3.93 -8.45
C MET A 60 17.75 -3.41 -7.98
N ASP A 61 16.78 -4.29 -7.73
CA ASP A 61 15.38 -3.88 -7.46
C ASP A 61 14.64 -4.78 -6.46
N PHE A 62 15.27 -5.85 -5.99
CA PHE A 62 14.72 -6.77 -4.99
C PHE A 62 15.70 -6.95 -3.84
N PHE A 63 15.28 -6.56 -2.63
CA PHE A 63 16.13 -6.62 -1.44
C PHE A 63 15.42 -7.29 -0.28
N PHE A 64 16.19 -8.00 0.53
CA PHE A 64 15.72 -8.61 1.78
C PHE A 64 16.67 -8.25 2.92
N LEU A 65 16.21 -7.47 3.88
CA LEU A 65 17.00 -7.09 5.07
C LEU A 65 16.58 -7.99 6.23
N LYS A 66 17.44 -8.90 6.62
CA LYS A 66 17.20 -9.86 7.70
C LYS A 66 17.19 -9.15 9.04
N ARG A 67 16.03 -9.13 9.69
CA ARG A 67 15.80 -8.59 11.04
C ARG A 67 14.77 -9.45 11.74
N TYR A 68 14.88 -9.59 13.05
CA TYR A 68 14.09 -10.56 13.81
C TYR A 68 13.27 -9.96 14.94
N GLU A 69 13.44 -8.67 15.22
CA GLU A 69 12.74 -7.94 16.26
C GLU A 69 11.89 -6.82 15.66
N ALA A 70 10.63 -6.70 16.13
CA ALA A 70 9.68 -5.74 15.59
C ALA A 70 10.18 -4.29 15.65
N ASP A 71 10.77 -3.86 16.74
CA ASP A 71 11.25 -2.49 16.89
C ASP A 71 12.43 -2.17 15.97
N ILE A 72 13.31 -3.14 15.73
CA ILE A 72 14.41 -3.01 14.77
C ILE A 72 13.88 -2.94 13.34
N ILE A 73 12.91 -3.79 13.01
CA ILE A 73 12.23 -3.77 11.71
C ILE A 73 11.59 -2.40 11.47
N ILE A 74 10.86 -1.89 12.43
CA ILE A 74 10.19 -0.58 12.33
C ILE A 74 11.22 0.54 12.09
N ASN A 75 12.33 0.56 12.81
CA ASN A 75 13.37 1.56 12.61
C ASN A 75 13.97 1.51 11.20
N VAL A 76 14.17 0.33 10.65
CA VAL A 76 14.62 0.15 9.27
C VAL A 76 13.58 0.64 8.28
N VAL A 77 12.31 0.30 8.48
CA VAL A 77 11.19 0.77 7.65
C VAL A 77 11.12 2.30 7.63
N LEU A 78 11.24 2.96 8.78
CA LEU A 78 11.25 4.43 8.87
C LEU A 78 12.36 5.07 8.02
N GLN A 79 13.56 4.54 8.09
CA GLN A 79 14.70 5.04 7.31
C GLN A 79 14.53 4.80 5.81
N LEU A 80 14.01 3.63 5.44
CA LEU A 80 13.72 3.30 4.03
C LEU A 80 12.71 4.26 3.43
N VAL A 81 11.60 4.50 4.12
CA VAL A 81 10.51 5.34 3.62
C VAL A 81 10.89 6.81 3.55
N LYS A 82 11.59 7.33 4.55
CA LYS A 82 11.91 8.76 4.64
C LYS A 82 13.09 9.17 3.78
N GLN A 83 14.14 8.34 3.71
CA GLN A 83 15.43 8.77 3.14
C GLN A 83 15.93 7.90 2.01
N LYS A 84 16.03 6.58 2.22
CA LYS A 84 16.78 5.71 1.30
C LYS A 84 16.04 5.43 0.00
N LEU A 85 14.79 4.98 0.09
CA LEU A 85 14.02 4.61 -1.09
C LEU A 85 13.57 5.79 -1.95
N PRO A 86 13.18 6.95 -1.39
CA PRO A 86 12.88 8.12 -2.23
C PRO A 86 14.04 8.51 -3.14
N LYS A 87 15.26 8.50 -2.63
CA LYS A 87 16.46 8.78 -3.43
C LYS A 87 16.76 7.68 -4.45
N PHE A 88 16.55 6.44 -4.05
CA PHE A 88 16.86 5.29 -4.89
C PHE A 88 15.92 5.17 -6.12
N VAL A 89 14.65 5.48 -5.95
CA VAL A 89 13.66 5.38 -7.04
C VAL A 89 13.27 6.74 -7.65
N ASP A 90 13.95 7.81 -7.26
CA ASP A 90 13.67 9.18 -7.70
C ASP A 90 12.21 9.58 -7.46
N ALA A 91 11.80 9.51 -6.20
CA ALA A 91 10.45 9.76 -5.75
C ALA A 91 10.43 10.48 -4.39
N THR A 92 9.25 10.77 -3.88
CA THR A 92 9.04 11.35 -2.55
C THR A 92 8.68 10.27 -1.53
N PRO A 93 8.77 10.54 -0.22
CA PRO A 93 8.29 9.59 0.80
C PRO A 93 6.83 9.20 0.63
N TYR A 94 5.99 10.07 0.06
CA TYR A 94 4.59 9.77 -0.25
C TYR A 94 4.44 8.59 -1.24
N ASP A 95 5.38 8.44 -2.17
CA ASP A 95 5.36 7.41 -3.22
C ASP A 95 5.84 6.04 -2.74
N ILE A 96 6.40 5.97 -1.51
CA ILE A 96 6.86 4.73 -0.92
C ILE A 96 5.73 4.13 -0.10
N GLN A 97 5.34 2.89 -0.42
CA GLN A 97 4.23 2.24 0.25
C GLN A 97 4.68 1.10 1.16
N VAL A 98 4.32 1.19 2.42
CA VAL A 98 4.47 0.08 3.37
C VAL A 98 3.25 -0.85 3.26
N LEU A 99 3.51 -2.12 3.00
CA LEU A 99 2.50 -3.17 2.90
C LEU A 99 2.71 -4.20 4.01
N THR A 100 1.68 -4.48 4.77
CA THR A 100 1.73 -5.46 5.86
C THR A 100 0.60 -6.47 5.77
N PRO A 101 0.81 -7.72 6.23
CA PRO A 101 -0.24 -8.73 6.21
C PRO A 101 -1.45 -8.44 7.09
N MET A 102 -1.26 -7.71 8.20
CA MET A 102 -2.24 -7.62 9.29
C MET A 102 -2.63 -6.19 9.64
N ARG A 103 -3.84 -6.00 10.14
CA ARG A 103 -4.29 -4.73 10.70
C ARG A 103 -3.77 -4.49 12.12
N LYS A 104 -3.76 -5.53 12.94
CA LYS A 104 -3.37 -5.48 14.37
C LYS A 104 -2.06 -6.20 14.62
N GLY A 105 -1.44 -5.93 15.76
CA GLY A 105 -0.20 -6.54 16.18
C GLY A 105 1.02 -5.63 16.04
N LEU A 106 2.20 -6.16 16.33
CA LEU A 106 3.44 -5.40 16.41
C LEU A 106 3.83 -4.73 15.05
N LEU A 107 3.51 -5.37 13.94
CA LEU A 107 3.73 -4.87 12.59
C LEU A 107 2.39 -4.64 11.84
N GLY A 108 1.30 -4.47 12.57
CA GLY A 108 -0.01 -4.19 11.99
C GLY A 108 -0.16 -2.75 11.50
N VAL A 109 -1.12 -2.53 10.60
CA VAL A 109 -1.42 -1.22 10.00
C VAL A 109 -1.65 -0.14 11.05
N GLU A 110 -2.43 -0.45 12.10
CA GLU A 110 -2.81 0.53 13.12
C GLU A 110 -1.57 1.08 13.84
N ARG A 111 -0.67 0.20 14.28
CA ARG A 111 0.56 0.58 14.97
C ARG A 111 1.53 1.28 14.02
N LEU A 112 1.74 0.73 12.82
CA LEU A 112 2.67 1.30 11.84
C LEU A 112 2.24 2.71 11.40
N ASN A 113 0.95 2.94 11.17
CA ASN A 113 0.46 4.26 10.78
C ASN A 113 0.70 5.30 11.88
N GLY A 114 0.48 4.96 13.15
CA GLY A 114 0.79 5.87 14.25
C GLY A 114 2.28 6.25 14.31
N ILE A 115 3.15 5.27 14.17
CA ILE A 115 4.61 5.50 14.20
C ILE A 115 5.08 6.26 12.96
N LEU A 116 4.64 5.87 11.77
CA LEU A 116 4.98 6.53 10.51
C LEU A 116 4.47 7.98 10.46
N GLN A 117 3.26 8.25 10.96
CA GLN A 117 2.74 9.60 11.08
C GLN A 117 3.64 10.49 11.93
N GLN A 118 4.04 10.02 13.11
CA GLN A 118 4.92 10.78 13.99
C GLN A 118 6.29 11.06 13.38
N TYR A 119 6.80 10.13 12.58
CA TYR A 119 8.13 10.25 11.97
C TYR A 119 8.13 11.07 10.67
N LEU A 120 7.12 10.91 9.82
CA LEU A 120 7.01 11.55 8.51
C LEU A 120 6.26 12.88 8.55
N ASN A 121 5.28 13.00 9.42
CA ASN A 121 4.44 14.18 9.58
C ASN A 121 4.22 14.50 11.06
N PRO A 122 5.28 14.88 11.80
CA PRO A 122 5.18 15.16 13.23
C PRO A 122 4.25 16.34 13.53
N PRO A 123 3.68 16.41 14.74
CA PRO A 123 2.87 17.56 15.17
C PRO A 123 3.66 18.86 15.03
N ASP A 124 2.98 19.90 14.58
CA ASP A 124 3.52 21.25 14.47
C ASP A 124 2.41 22.26 14.75
N LYS A 125 2.78 23.42 15.32
CA LYS A 125 1.80 24.49 15.64
C LYS A 125 1.08 25.04 14.41
N SER A 126 1.67 24.89 13.24
CA SER A 126 1.09 25.30 11.95
C SER A 126 0.10 24.29 11.37
N LYS A 127 0.07 23.06 11.90
CA LYS A 127 -0.78 21.97 11.40
C LYS A 127 -1.98 21.77 12.33
N ARG A 128 -3.16 21.76 11.73
CA ARG A 128 -4.39 21.41 12.44
C ARG A 128 -4.56 19.90 12.51
N GLU A 129 -5.26 19.47 13.53
CA GLU A 129 -5.55 18.07 13.79
C GLU A 129 -7.05 17.85 14.00
N LYS A 130 -7.54 16.67 13.65
CA LYS A 130 -8.90 16.22 13.91
C LYS A 130 -8.88 14.81 14.51
N GLU A 131 -9.34 14.68 15.73
CA GLU A 131 -9.57 13.39 16.35
C GLU A 131 -10.78 12.71 15.73
N HIS A 132 -10.66 11.42 15.40
CA HIS A 132 -11.73 10.61 14.88
C HIS A 132 -11.55 9.15 15.33
N GLY A 133 -12.37 8.70 16.29
CA GLY A 133 -12.17 7.42 16.96
C GLY A 133 -10.81 7.34 17.63
N ASP A 134 -10.08 6.28 17.36
CA ASP A 134 -8.71 6.06 17.89
C ASP A 134 -7.62 6.71 17.02
N MET A 135 -8.00 7.41 15.95
CA MET A 135 -7.09 8.08 15.04
C MET A 135 -7.06 9.58 15.27
N VAL A 136 -5.91 10.18 14.95
CA VAL A 136 -5.77 11.64 14.83
C VAL A 136 -5.32 11.93 13.40
N PHE A 137 -6.18 12.59 12.64
CA PHE A 137 -5.80 13.12 11.33
C PHE A 137 -5.08 14.45 11.51
N ARG A 138 -4.02 14.65 10.75
CA ARG A 138 -3.20 15.86 10.76
C ARG A 138 -3.01 16.38 9.34
N GLU A 139 -3.04 17.69 9.17
CA GLU A 139 -2.69 18.30 7.89
C GLU A 139 -1.33 17.80 7.41
N GLY A 140 -1.25 17.37 6.14
CA GLY A 140 -0.10 16.72 5.54
C GLY A 140 -0.14 15.18 5.59
N ASP A 141 -1.09 14.57 6.29
CA ASP A 141 -1.19 13.11 6.37
C ASP A 141 -1.57 12.47 5.04
N LYS A 142 -0.93 11.33 4.78
CA LYS A 142 -1.32 10.41 3.71
C LYS A 142 -2.52 9.58 4.15
N VAL A 143 -3.58 9.64 3.37
CA VAL A 143 -4.85 8.94 3.64
C VAL A 143 -5.32 8.16 2.43
N MET A 144 -6.23 7.22 2.68
CA MET A 144 -6.87 6.39 1.67
C MET A 144 -8.38 6.36 1.87
N GLN A 145 -9.12 6.46 0.77
CA GLN A 145 -10.55 6.18 0.74
C GLN A 145 -10.77 4.67 0.92
N THR A 146 -11.62 4.28 1.85
CA THR A 146 -11.77 2.87 2.24
C THR A 146 -12.96 2.16 1.61
N LYS A 147 -13.82 2.90 0.93
CA LYS A 147 -15.00 2.38 0.21
C LYS A 147 -15.35 3.25 -0.99
N ASN A 148 -16.10 2.69 -1.92
CA ASN A 148 -16.59 3.47 -3.07
C ASN A 148 -17.65 4.47 -2.62
N ASN A 149 -17.49 5.75 -2.98
CA ASN A 149 -18.49 6.79 -2.79
C ASN A 149 -18.68 7.54 -4.10
N TYR A 150 -19.73 7.20 -4.83
CA TYR A 150 -20.06 7.79 -6.13
C TYR A 150 -20.64 9.20 -6.04
N GLN A 151 -20.94 9.68 -4.84
CA GLN A 151 -21.56 10.99 -4.60
C GLN A 151 -20.57 12.04 -4.13
N LEU A 152 -19.33 11.67 -3.81
CA LEU A 152 -18.28 12.62 -3.45
C LEU A 152 -17.89 13.43 -4.68
N GLU A 153 -18.09 14.75 -4.57
CA GLU A 153 -17.65 15.69 -5.58
C GLU A 153 -16.16 15.99 -5.45
N TRP A 154 -15.47 16.04 -6.58
CA TRP A 154 -14.08 16.49 -6.64
C TRP A 154 -13.92 17.59 -7.68
N GLU A 155 -12.94 18.43 -7.46
CA GLU A 155 -12.52 19.47 -8.40
C GLU A 155 -11.01 19.52 -8.53
N ILE A 156 -10.55 19.90 -9.72
CA ILE A 156 -9.15 20.19 -10.01
C ILE A 156 -9.04 21.68 -10.17
N CYS A 157 -8.14 22.30 -9.39
CA CYS A 157 -7.94 23.75 -9.41
C CYS A 157 -6.57 24.13 -9.93
N THR A 158 -6.48 25.28 -10.59
CA THR A 158 -5.20 25.94 -10.89
C THR A 158 -4.52 26.44 -9.62
N LYS A 159 -3.25 26.84 -9.73
CA LYS A 159 -2.50 27.50 -8.64
C LYS A 159 -3.18 28.77 -8.10
N PHE A 160 -4.06 29.36 -8.89
CA PHE A 160 -4.83 30.57 -8.52
C PHE A 160 -6.22 30.27 -7.98
N GLY A 161 -6.54 28.99 -7.73
CA GLY A 161 -7.81 28.57 -7.17
C GLY A 161 -8.99 28.53 -8.17
N LEU A 162 -8.72 28.63 -9.47
CA LEU A 162 -9.76 28.50 -10.49
C LEU A 162 -10.00 27.01 -10.80
N THR A 163 -11.24 26.58 -10.70
CA THR A 163 -11.63 25.22 -11.07
C THR A 163 -11.51 25.02 -12.58
N VAL A 164 -10.73 24.02 -13.00
CA VAL A 164 -10.51 23.67 -14.41
C VAL A 164 -11.19 22.36 -14.80
N ASP A 165 -11.48 21.51 -13.83
CA ASP A 165 -12.23 20.26 -14.03
C ASP A 165 -12.97 19.88 -12.74
N LYS A 166 -14.07 19.15 -12.86
CA LYS A 166 -14.82 18.64 -11.73
C LYS A 166 -15.57 17.37 -12.11
N GLY A 167 -15.82 16.53 -11.13
CA GLY A 167 -16.56 15.30 -11.32
C GLY A 167 -17.05 14.72 -10.02
N MET A 168 -17.47 13.47 -10.07
CA MET A 168 -18.01 12.75 -8.93
C MET A 168 -17.39 11.37 -8.82
N GLY A 169 -17.25 10.91 -7.59
CA GLY A 169 -16.78 9.57 -7.26
C GLY A 169 -15.34 9.54 -6.79
N ILE A 170 -15.16 9.00 -5.58
CA ILE A 170 -13.88 8.61 -5.01
C ILE A 170 -14.02 7.15 -4.60
N PHE A 171 -13.03 6.34 -4.90
CA PHE A 171 -13.16 4.90 -4.85
C PHE A 171 -12.23 4.26 -3.79
N ASN A 172 -12.60 3.06 -3.37
CA ASN A 172 -11.80 2.28 -2.44
C ASN A 172 -10.38 2.09 -2.97
N GLY A 173 -9.41 2.51 -2.19
CA GLY A 173 -7.98 2.47 -2.56
C GLY A 173 -7.42 3.78 -3.11
N ASP A 174 -8.26 4.77 -3.45
CA ASP A 174 -7.78 6.10 -3.83
C ASP A 174 -7.00 6.73 -2.68
N MET A 175 -5.81 7.24 -2.97
CA MET A 175 -4.91 7.85 -1.99
C MET A 175 -4.76 9.34 -2.20
N GLY A 176 -4.60 10.07 -1.10
CA GLY A 176 -4.40 11.50 -1.13
C GLY A 176 -3.69 12.02 0.12
N ILE A 177 -3.56 13.35 0.15
CA ILE A 177 -2.97 14.09 1.27
C ILE A 177 -4.01 15.03 1.84
N ILE A 178 -4.12 15.09 3.17
CA ILE A 178 -4.92 16.09 3.86
C ILE A 178 -4.25 17.44 3.68
N THR A 179 -4.93 18.35 3.01
CA THR A 179 -4.41 19.71 2.75
C THR A 179 -4.93 20.74 3.73
N GLU A 180 -6.14 20.55 4.25
CA GLU A 180 -6.77 21.48 5.18
C GLU A 180 -7.74 20.77 6.13
N ILE A 181 -7.71 21.15 7.40
CA ILE A 181 -8.70 20.82 8.41
C ILE A 181 -9.35 22.12 8.89
N ASN A 182 -10.66 22.23 8.75
CA ASN A 182 -11.43 23.42 9.09
C ASN A 182 -12.51 23.08 10.12
N ASP A 183 -12.22 23.36 11.39
CA ASP A 183 -13.16 23.08 12.50
C ASP A 183 -14.40 23.95 12.47
N PHE A 184 -14.30 25.17 11.93
CA PHE A 184 -15.45 26.06 11.81
C PHE A 184 -16.47 25.55 10.78
N ALA A 185 -15.98 25.09 9.63
CA ALA A 185 -16.82 24.51 8.59
C ALA A 185 -17.13 23.03 8.83
N GLU A 186 -16.46 22.40 9.80
CA GLU A 186 -16.50 20.96 10.07
C GLU A 186 -16.16 20.13 8.80
N THR A 187 -15.08 20.52 8.12
CA THR A 187 -14.61 19.88 6.90
C THR A 187 -13.14 19.55 6.94
N MET A 188 -12.77 18.55 6.17
CA MET A 188 -11.39 18.14 5.89
C MET A 188 -11.20 17.98 4.39
N THR A 189 -10.25 18.73 3.83
CA THR A 189 -9.95 18.67 2.40
C THR A 189 -8.82 17.70 2.15
N VAL A 190 -9.03 16.81 1.19
CA VAL A 190 -8.04 15.81 0.73
C VAL A 190 -7.77 16.04 -0.75
N GLU A 191 -6.50 16.15 -1.11
CA GLU A 191 -6.06 16.16 -2.50
C GLU A 191 -5.60 14.75 -2.89
N PHE A 192 -6.40 14.11 -3.72
CA PHE A 192 -6.10 12.80 -4.29
C PHE A 192 -5.16 12.90 -5.48
N ASP A 193 -4.69 11.77 -5.95
CA ASP A 193 -3.89 11.69 -7.16
C ASP A 193 -4.58 12.40 -8.34
N GLU A 194 -3.78 12.91 -9.26
CA GLU A 194 -4.23 13.74 -10.40
C GLU A 194 -4.77 15.13 -10.00
N GLY A 195 -4.55 15.55 -8.73
CA GLY A 195 -4.95 16.88 -8.25
C GLY A 195 -6.44 17.02 -7.92
N ARG A 196 -7.16 15.92 -7.78
CA ARG A 196 -8.58 15.90 -7.42
C ARG A 196 -8.77 16.27 -5.95
N LYS A 197 -9.31 17.45 -5.68
CA LYS A 197 -9.62 17.92 -4.32
C LYS A 197 -11.03 17.56 -3.92
N VAL A 198 -11.17 17.01 -2.73
CA VAL A 198 -12.46 16.62 -2.13
C VAL A 198 -12.56 17.26 -0.75
N GLU A 199 -13.69 17.90 -0.48
CA GLU A 199 -14.03 18.42 0.84
C GLU A 199 -14.93 17.42 1.56
N TYR A 200 -14.37 16.75 2.58
CA TYR A 200 -15.12 15.81 3.43
C TYR A 200 -15.79 16.57 4.57
N SER A 201 -17.11 16.39 4.72
CA SER A 201 -17.75 16.67 5.99
C SER A 201 -17.20 15.76 7.08
N TYR A 202 -17.08 16.24 8.31
CA TYR A 202 -16.64 15.40 9.44
C TYR A 202 -17.47 14.14 9.65
N LYS A 203 -18.72 14.12 9.16
CA LYS A 203 -19.61 12.95 9.19
C LYS A 203 -19.16 11.82 8.26
N LEU A 204 -18.30 12.12 7.29
CA LEU A 204 -17.80 11.17 6.29
C LEU A 204 -16.38 10.67 6.60
N LEU A 205 -15.77 11.06 7.71
CA LEU A 205 -14.39 10.69 8.04
C LEU A 205 -14.20 9.18 8.25
N ASP A 206 -15.27 8.42 8.52
CA ASP A 206 -15.23 6.96 8.54
C ASP A 206 -14.86 6.33 7.19
N GLU A 207 -14.90 7.10 6.11
CA GLU A 207 -14.48 6.65 4.79
C GLU A 207 -12.98 6.79 4.53
N LEU A 208 -12.26 7.44 5.45
CA LEU A 208 -10.82 7.68 5.35
C LEU A 208 -10.04 6.93 6.43
N GLU A 209 -8.87 6.45 6.06
CA GLU A 209 -7.87 5.90 6.98
C GLU A 209 -6.49 6.48 6.68
N LEU A 210 -5.62 6.57 7.70
CA LEU A 210 -4.20 6.83 7.47
C LEU A 210 -3.62 5.72 6.57
N ALA A 211 -2.79 6.09 5.62
CA ALA A 211 -2.30 5.19 4.58
C ALA A 211 -0.78 5.18 4.39
N TYR A 212 -0.01 5.57 5.40
CA TYR A 212 1.44 5.34 5.41
C TYR A 212 1.75 3.86 5.29
N ALA A 213 1.00 3.04 6.01
CA ALA A 213 0.94 1.59 5.85
C ALA A 213 -0.50 1.15 5.54
N ILE A 214 -0.64 0.17 4.66
CA ILE A 214 -1.92 -0.49 4.35
C ILE A 214 -1.75 -2.00 4.37
N THR A 215 -2.85 -2.73 4.43
CA THR A 215 -2.79 -4.18 4.26
C THR A 215 -2.49 -4.54 2.81
N ILE A 216 -1.84 -5.68 2.60
CA ILE A 216 -1.58 -6.20 1.26
C ILE A 216 -2.89 -6.39 0.48
N HIS A 217 -3.98 -6.80 1.14
CA HIS A 217 -5.31 -6.89 0.54
C HIS A 217 -5.79 -5.57 -0.06
N LYS A 218 -5.58 -4.47 0.67
CA LYS A 218 -5.99 -3.13 0.22
C LYS A 218 -5.14 -2.60 -0.94
N SER A 219 -3.97 -3.17 -1.17
CA SER A 219 -3.08 -2.79 -2.26
C SER A 219 -3.43 -3.43 -3.61
N GLN A 220 -4.37 -4.37 -3.64
CA GLN A 220 -4.77 -5.03 -4.88
C GLN A 220 -5.29 -4.01 -5.91
N GLY A 221 -4.84 -4.15 -7.15
CA GLY A 221 -5.17 -3.20 -8.22
C GLY A 221 -4.32 -1.94 -8.27
N SER A 222 -3.49 -1.67 -7.25
CA SER A 222 -2.60 -0.52 -7.19
C SER A 222 -1.14 -0.91 -7.44
N GLU A 223 -0.32 0.06 -7.84
CA GLU A 223 1.12 -0.08 -8.00
C GLU A 223 1.82 1.14 -7.39
N TYR A 224 3.04 0.92 -6.89
CA TYR A 224 3.84 1.96 -6.23
C TYR A 224 5.27 1.95 -6.77
N PRO A 225 5.94 3.11 -6.84
CA PRO A 225 7.35 3.17 -7.24
C PRO A 225 8.25 2.26 -6.40
N ALA A 226 8.08 2.27 -5.08
CA ALA A 226 8.75 1.35 -4.18
C ALA A 226 7.80 0.83 -3.10
N VAL A 227 8.01 -0.42 -2.70
CA VAL A 227 7.23 -1.12 -1.68
C VAL A 227 8.15 -1.62 -0.58
N VAL A 228 7.74 -1.43 0.66
CA VAL A 228 8.40 -1.97 1.85
C VAL A 228 7.47 -2.96 2.54
N ILE A 229 7.93 -4.17 2.76
CA ILE A 229 7.16 -5.25 3.36
C ILE A 229 7.83 -5.68 4.66
N PRO A 230 7.37 -5.21 5.84
CA PRO A 230 7.83 -5.75 7.12
C PRO A 230 7.24 -7.14 7.32
N LEU A 231 8.06 -8.09 7.79
CA LEU A 231 7.68 -9.49 7.83
C LEU A 231 8.19 -10.18 9.08
N LEU A 232 7.28 -10.57 9.96
CA LEU A 232 7.50 -11.50 11.08
C LEU A 232 6.48 -12.64 10.99
N SER A 233 6.65 -13.64 11.87
CA SER A 233 5.70 -14.74 11.98
C SER A 233 4.28 -14.25 12.29
N GLY A 234 3.31 -14.92 11.75
CA GLY A 234 1.89 -14.62 11.91
C GLY A 234 1.03 -15.87 11.70
N PRO A 235 -0.31 -15.72 11.70
CA PRO A 235 -1.22 -16.83 11.47
C PRO A 235 -0.95 -17.48 10.10
N SER A 236 -0.76 -18.80 10.08
CA SER A 236 -0.41 -19.55 8.87
C SER A 236 -1.45 -19.43 7.75
N MET A 237 -2.72 -19.30 8.10
CA MET A 237 -3.79 -19.08 7.10
C MET A 237 -3.62 -17.77 6.33
N LEU A 238 -3.04 -16.75 6.95
CA LEU A 238 -2.80 -15.44 6.36
C LEU A 238 -1.45 -15.37 5.65
N MET A 239 -0.43 -15.98 6.25
CA MET A 239 0.96 -15.94 5.80
C MET A 239 1.21 -17.00 4.71
N ASN A 240 0.75 -16.74 3.50
CA ASN A 240 0.80 -17.67 2.40
C ASN A 240 1.48 -17.08 1.16
N ARG A 241 1.71 -17.94 0.18
CA ARG A 241 2.38 -17.62 -1.08
C ARG A 241 1.68 -16.53 -1.87
N ASN A 242 0.36 -16.58 -1.96
CA ASN A 242 -0.42 -15.61 -2.74
C ASN A 242 -0.36 -14.21 -2.12
N LEU A 243 -0.31 -14.11 -0.79
CA LEU A 243 -0.11 -12.85 -0.10
C LEU A 243 1.25 -12.24 -0.47
N LEU A 244 2.30 -13.03 -0.39
CA LEU A 244 3.67 -12.61 -0.71
C LEU A 244 3.80 -12.20 -2.18
N TYR A 245 3.28 -13.01 -3.09
CA TYR A 245 3.23 -12.69 -4.52
C TYR A 245 2.49 -11.39 -4.80
N THR A 246 1.32 -11.21 -4.19
CA THR A 246 0.54 -9.97 -4.33
C THR A 246 1.35 -8.77 -3.88
N ALA A 247 1.99 -8.83 -2.71
CA ALA A 247 2.76 -7.73 -2.16
C ALA A 247 3.97 -7.35 -3.05
N VAL A 248 4.75 -8.34 -3.47
CA VAL A 248 5.94 -8.12 -4.31
C VAL A 248 5.56 -7.51 -5.65
N THR A 249 4.48 -7.97 -6.25
CA THR A 249 4.02 -7.47 -7.57
C THR A 249 3.42 -6.06 -7.53
N ARG A 250 3.27 -5.44 -6.35
CA ARG A 250 2.86 -4.02 -6.23
C ARG A 250 4.00 -3.05 -6.52
N ALA A 251 5.24 -3.49 -6.47
CA ALA A 251 6.41 -2.64 -6.72
C ALA A 251 6.70 -2.50 -8.21
N ARG A 252 6.90 -1.26 -8.67
CA ARG A 252 7.31 -0.98 -10.05
C ARG A 252 8.82 -0.92 -10.22
N LYS A 253 9.54 -0.30 -9.27
CA LYS A 253 10.98 -0.02 -9.37
C LYS A 253 11.81 -0.72 -8.31
N CYS A 254 11.27 -0.89 -7.11
CA CYS A 254 11.99 -1.51 -6.00
C CYS A 254 11.04 -2.13 -4.99
N VAL A 255 11.35 -3.33 -4.53
CA VAL A 255 10.75 -3.96 -3.37
C VAL A 255 11.83 -4.27 -2.34
N THR A 256 11.56 -3.93 -1.08
CA THR A 256 12.43 -4.26 0.05
C THR A 256 11.60 -4.95 1.13
N LEU A 257 11.95 -6.20 1.43
CA LEU A 257 11.40 -6.91 2.57
C LEU A 257 12.33 -6.72 3.77
N VAL A 258 11.74 -6.53 4.94
CA VAL A 258 12.48 -6.35 6.19
C VAL A 258 11.91 -7.31 7.23
N GLY A 259 12.66 -8.33 7.59
CA GLY A 259 12.17 -9.27 8.57
C GLY A 259 12.85 -10.63 8.60
N ASN A 260 12.07 -11.62 9.00
CA ASN A 260 12.51 -12.98 9.22
C ASN A 260 12.54 -13.78 7.90
N ASP A 261 13.73 -14.17 7.48
CA ASP A 261 13.93 -14.97 6.26
C ASP A 261 13.31 -16.38 6.37
N ALA A 262 13.27 -16.98 7.56
CA ALA A 262 12.60 -18.26 7.75
C ALA A 262 11.08 -18.15 7.49
N THR A 263 10.46 -17.05 7.94
CA THR A 263 9.03 -16.77 7.65
C THR A 263 8.80 -16.61 6.16
N PHE A 264 9.66 -15.86 5.47
CA PHE A 264 9.60 -15.69 4.02
C PHE A 264 9.67 -17.03 3.29
N ASN A 265 10.63 -17.88 3.63
CA ASN A 265 10.81 -19.18 3.02
C ASN A 265 9.62 -20.12 3.30
N GLN A 266 9.03 -20.06 4.50
CA GLN A 266 7.82 -20.81 4.84
C GLN A 266 6.61 -20.39 4.00
N MET A 267 6.46 -19.09 3.72
CA MET A 267 5.35 -18.59 2.90
C MET A 267 5.41 -19.07 1.45
N ILE A 268 6.59 -19.37 0.94
CA ILE A 268 6.80 -19.85 -0.43
C ILE A 268 6.41 -21.32 -0.55
N GLN A 269 6.61 -22.13 0.48
CA GLN A 269 6.27 -23.54 0.51
C GLN A 269 4.76 -23.77 0.61
#